data_7a8070fe54c4c1f8b167e742f701a71c
#
_entry.id   7a8070fe54c4c1f8b167e742f701a71c
#
_cell.length_a   1.000
_cell.length_b   1.000
_cell.length_c   1.000
_cell.angle_alpha   90.00
_cell.angle_beta   90.00
_cell.angle_gamma   90.00
#
_symmetry.space_group_name_H-M   'P 1'
#
loop_
_entity.id
_entity.type
_entity.pdbx_description
1 polymer ?
#
loop_
_entity_poly.entity_id
_entity_poly.type
_entity_poly.pdbx_seq_one_letter_code
_entity_poly.pdbx_strand_id
1 'polypeptide(L)'
;MQITIREPGSAITHFIAMMMAVFAAVPLLVKAGVQSGAENFLAMAIFMGSMILLYGASATYHSVDLKGKSLRVFRKLDHMMIFVLIAGSYTPVCLIVLGGKLGYTLLALVWGIAAVGMIVKACWITCPKWFSSVIYIAMGWVCVLVFGPLLKTLSTPAFLWLLAGGIIYTVGGVIYALKLPIFNAKHKFFGSHEVFHLFVMGGSICHFIFMYLYVA
;
A
#
# COMPACT_ATOMS: atom_id res chain seq x y z
N MET A 1 15.43 -12.89 -29.10
CA MET A 1 15.53 -12.83 -27.64
C MET A 1 14.11 -13.06 -27.10
N GLN A 2 13.81 -14.22 -26.51
CA GLN A 2 12.52 -14.44 -25.90
C GLN A 2 12.50 -13.72 -24.55
N ILE A 3 11.63 -12.72 -24.41
CA ILE A 3 11.39 -12.06 -23.13
C ILE A 3 10.55 -13.01 -22.28
N THR A 4 11.17 -13.66 -21.30
CA THR A 4 10.47 -14.51 -20.33
C THR A 4 10.14 -13.70 -19.09
N ILE A 5 8.84 -13.51 -18.81
CA ILE A 5 8.38 -12.91 -17.55
C ILE A 5 8.45 -13.98 -16.47
N ARG A 6 9.14 -13.70 -15.35
CA ARG A 6 9.38 -14.69 -14.29
C ARG A 6 8.09 -15.17 -13.61
N GLU A 7 7.21 -14.26 -13.24
CA GLU A 7 5.95 -14.51 -12.53
C GLU A 7 4.81 -13.70 -13.18
N PRO A 8 4.26 -14.17 -14.33
CA PRO A 8 3.36 -13.34 -15.15
C PRO A 8 2.11 -12.85 -14.45
N GLY A 9 1.47 -13.69 -13.62
CA GLY A 9 0.27 -13.32 -12.88
C GLY A 9 0.52 -12.14 -11.94
N SER A 10 1.57 -12.24 -11.13
CA SER A 10 1.98 -11.19 -10.18
C SER A 10 2.42 -9.92 -10.90
N ALA A 11 3.19 -10.06 -12.00
CA ALA A 11 3.67 -8.93 -12.80
C ALA A 11 2.50 -8.14 -13.41
N ILE A 12 1.56 -8.84 -14.06
CA ILE A 12 0.43 -8.21 -14.76
C ILE A 12 -0.53 -7.54 -13.77
N THR A 13 -0.87 -8.19 -12.67
CA THR A 13 -1.79 -7.60 -11.67
C THR A 13 -1.27 -6.27 -11.14
N HIS A 14 0.00 -6.20 -10.74
CA HIS A 14 0.56 -4.96 -10.21
C HIS A 14 0.94 -3.96 -11.31
N PHE A 15 1.23 -4.39 -12.53
CA PHE A 15 1.38 -3.46 -13.66
C PHE A 15 0.05 -2.74 -13.97
N ILE A 16 -1.06 -3.47 -14.00
CA ILE A 16 -2.40 -2.88 -14.18
C ILE A 16 -2.69 -1.91 -13.02
N ALA A 17 -2.40 -2.31 -11.78
CA ALA A 17 -2.59 -1.44 -10.61
C ALA A 17 -1.75 -0.16 -10.68
N MET A 18 -0.50 -0.25 -11.13
CA MET A 18 0.36 0.91 -11.35
C MET A 18 -0.25 1.87 -12.38
N MET A 19 -0.70 1.35 -13.52
CA MET A 19 -1.34 2.18 -14.56
C MET A 19 -2.62 2.84 -14.04
N MET A 20 -3.47 2.09 -13.33
CA MET A 20 -4.66 2.65 -12.67
C MET A 20 -4.28 3.77 -11.70
N ALA A 21 -3.26 3.59 -10.88
CA ALA A 21 -2.79 4.61 -9.92
C ALA A 21 -2.25 5.86 -10.64
N VAL A 22 -1.49 5.71 -11.73
CA VAL A 22 -0.99 6.83 -12.54
C VAL A 22 -2.15 7.65 -13.12
N PHE A 23 -3.14 7.01 -13.73
CA PHE A 23 -4.31 7.71 -14.28
C PHE A 23 -5.19 8.33 -13.19
N ALA A 24 -5.39 7.64 -12.08
CA ALA A 24 -6.18 8.13 -10.94
C ALA A 24 -5.49 9.29 -10.19
N ALA A 25 -4.15 9.37 -10.24
CA ALA A 25 -3.42 10.48 -9.62
C ALA A 25 -3.81 11.84 -10.23
N VAL A 26 -4.03 11.91 -11.54
CA VAL A 26 -4.32 13.19 -12.22
C VAL A 26 -5.56 13.88 -11.64
N PRO A 27 -6.77 13.29 -11.65
CA PRO A 27 -7.96 13.95 -11.12
C PRO A 27 -7.86 14.24 -9.62
N LEU A 28 -7.21 13.36 -8.82
CA LEU A 28 -7.04 13.58 -7.39
C LEU A 28 -6.13 14.78 -7.11
N LEU A 29 -4.98 14.86 -7.78
CA LEU A 29 -4.02 15.95 -7.58
C LEU A 29 -4.55 17.28 -8.10
N VAL A 30 -5.27 17.30 -9.23
CA VAL A 30 -5.95 18.49 -9.72
C VAL A 30 -6.97 18.98 -8.70
N LYS A 31 -7.82 18.08 -8.19
CA LYS A 31 -8.82 18.42 -7.17
C LYS A 31 -8.17 19.01 -5.92
N ALA A 32 -7.16 18.33 -5.38
CA ALA A 32 -6.46 18.79 -4.17
C ALA A 32 -5.75 20.13 -4.37
N GLY A 33 -5.12 20.34 -5.53
CA GLY A 33 -4.39 21.57 -5.82
C GLY A 33 -5.30 22.77 -6.04
N VAL A 34 -6.44 22.57 -6.71
CA VAL A 34 -7.38 23.67 -7.04
C VAL A 34 -8.25 24.03 -5.83
N GLN A 35 -8.73 23.04 -5.07
CA GLN A 35 -9.72 23.27 -4.02
C GLN A 35 -9.11 23.56 -2.65
N SER A 36 -7.92 23.02 -2.35
CA SER A 36 -7.47 22.90 -0.96
C SER A 36 -6.02 23.37 -0.72
N GLY A 37 -5.31 23.81 -1.75
CA GLY A 37 -3.98 24.42 -1.62
C GLY A 37 -2.81 23.44 -1.57
N ALA A 38 -1.60 23.99 -1.38
CA ALA A 38 -0.33 23.27 -1.55
C ALA A 38 -0.12 22.11 -0.56
N GLU A 39 -0.57 22.24 0.68
CA GLU A 39 -0.40 21.19 1.69
C GLU A 39 -1.22 19.95 1.34
N ASN A 40 -2.46 20.12 0.93
CA ASN A 40 -3.34 19.03 0.49
C ASN A 40 -2.81 18.39 -0.78
N PHE A 41 -2.35 19.19 -1.74
CA PHE A 41 -1.70 18.68 -2.94
C PHE A 41 -0.50 17.79 -2.58
N LEU A 42 0.38 18.25 -1.71
CA LEU A 42 1.56 17.49 -1.29
C LEU A 42 1.19 16.17 -0.57
N ALA A 43 0.22 16.23 0.33
CA ALA A 43 -0.26 15.04 1.04
C ALA A 43 -0.82 13.99 0.07
N MET A 44 -1.63 14.42 -0.91
CA MET A 44 -2.18 13.53 -1.94
C MET A 44 -1.11 13.04 -2.91
N ALA A 45 -0.10 13.86 -3.22
CA ALA A 45 1.03 13.46 -4.05
C ALA A 45 1.88 12.37 -3.37
N ILE A 46 2.10 12.46 -2.06
CA ILE A 46 2.76 11.42 -1.28
C ILE A 46 1.94 10.13 -1.28
N PHE A 47 0.62 10.21 -1.09
CA PHE A 47 -0.27 9.05 -1.16
C PHE A 47 -0.21 8.36 -2.53
N MET A 48 -0.45 9.09 -3.61
CA MET A 48 -0.44 8.51 -4.96
C MET A 48 0.95 8.06 -5.39
N GLY A 49 1.98 8.84 -5.05
CA GLY A 49 3.37 8.47 -5.30
C GLY A 49 3.77 7.17 -4.61
N SER A 50 3.37 6.97 -3.36
CA SER A 50 3.62 5.73 -2.62
C SER A 50 2.94 4.52 -3.27
N MET A 51 1.73 4.69 -3.78
CA MET A 51 0.97 3.66 -4.49
C MET A 51 1.64 3.28 -5.82
N ILE A 52 2.02 4.27 -6.62
CA ILE A 52 2.72 4.07 -7.90
C ILE A 52 4.06 3.38 -7.68
N LEU A 53 4.82 3.80 -6.67
CA LEU A 53 6.12 3.21 -6.32
C LEU A 53 5.99 1.76 -5.88
N LEU A 54 4.99 1.41 -5.04
CA LEU A 54 4.75 0.03 -4.65
C LEU A 54 4.45 -0.83 -5.86
N TYR A 55 3.45 -0.45 -6.66
CA TYR A 55 3.03 -1.26 -7.80
C TYR A 55 4.11 -1.36 -8.86
N GLY A 56 4.85 -0.28 -9.11
CA GLY A 56 5.98 -0.26 -10.04
C GLY A 56 7.13 -1.16 -9.58
N ALA A 57 7.52 -1.08 -8.31
CA ALA A 57 8.57 -1.94 -7.74
C ALA A 57 8.19 -3.42 -7.80
N SER A 58 6.93 -3.73 -7.45
CA SER A 58 6.42 -5.09 -7.47
C SER A 58 6.29 -5.65 -8.88
N ALA A 59 5.66 -4.91 -9.81
CA ALA A 59 5.57 -5.31 -11.21
C ALA A 59 6.97 -5.57 -11.81
N THR A 60 7.94 -4.72 -11.51
CA THR A 60 9.33 -4.89 -11.97
C THR A 60 9.96 -6.14 -11.36
N TYR A 61 9.86 -6.34 -10.04
CA TYR A 61 10.41 -7.52 -9.36
C TYR A 61 9.86 -8.83 -9.94
N HIS A 62 8.56 -8.89 -10.24
CA HIS A 62 7.92 -10.08 -10.79
C HIS A 62 8.15 -10.27 -12.29
N SER A 63 8.49 -9.20 -13.02
CA SER A 63 8.75 -9.26 -14.47
C SER A 63 10.17 -9.70 -14.80
N VAL A 64 11.17 -9.26 -14.02
CA VAL A 64 12.58 -9.45 -14.39
C VAL A 64 13.06 -10.88 -14.13
N ASP A 65 13.68 -11.49 -15.14
CA ASP A 65 14.35 -12.80 -15.03
C ASP A 65 15.82 -12.60 -14.63
N LEU A 66 16.04 -12.11 -13.41
CA LEU A 66 17.35 -11.89 -12.81
C LEU A 66 17.65 -12.97 -11.77
N LYS A 67 18.94 -13.18 -11.48
CA LYS A 67 19.42 -14.15 -10.50
C LYS A 67 20.34 -13.51 -9.45
N GLY A 68 20.56 -14.20 -8.35
CA GLY A 68 21.56 -13.85 -7.35
C GLY A 68 21.31 -12.51 -6.65
N LYS A 69 22.34 -11.65 -6.63
CA LYS A 69 22.32 -10.38 -5.90
C LYS A 69 21.31 -9.39 -6.49
N SER A 70 21.23 -9.29 -7.83
CA SER A 70 20.31 -8.36 -8.50
C SER A 70 18.85 -8.64 -8.19
N LEU A 71 18.42 -9.90 -8.31
CA LEU A 71 17.05 -10.29 -7.93
C LEU A 71 16.74 -9.98 -6.46
N ARG A 72 17.73 -10.16 -5.58
CA ARG A 72 17.58 -9.86 -4.15
C ARG A 72 17.34 -8.37 -3.89
N VAL A 73 17.97 -7.48 -4.66
CA VAL A 73 17.75 -6.03 -4.57
C VAL A 73 16.30 -5.69 -4.94
N PHE A 74 15.81 -6.18 -6.08
CA PHE A 74 14.41 -5.94 -6.50
C PHE A 74 13.41 -6.48 -5.49
N ARG A 75 13.66 -7.67 -4.92
CA ARG A 75 12.82 -8.22 -3.85
C ARG A 75 12.82 -7.35 -2.60
N LYS A 76 13.95 -6.75 -2.22
CA LYS A 76 14.01 -5.81 -1.09
C LYS A 76 13.17 -4.57 -1.38
N LEU A 77 13.32 -3.98 -2.56
CA LEU A 77 12.54 -2.81 -2.97
C LEU A 77 11.03 -3.09 -2.94
N ASP A 78 10.60 -4.18 -3.56
CA ASP A 78 9.20 -4.60 -3.54
C ASP A 78 8.62 -4.65 -2.11
N HIS A 79 9.31 -5.33 -1.18
CA HIS A 79 8.85 -5.44 0.20
C HIS A 79 8.97 -4.14 1.01
N MET A 80 9.95 -3.28 0.71
CA MET A 80 10.12 -1.99 1.38
C MET A 80 9.03 -1.00 0.96
N MET A 81 8.59 -1.04 -0.29
CA MET A 81 7.52 -0.16 -0.78
C MET A 81 6.17 -0.43 -0.13
N ILE A 82 5.93 -1.60 0.49
CA ILE A 82 4.73 -1.85 1.29
C ILE A 82 4.69 -0.89 2.49
N PHE A 83 5.80 -0.68 3.20
CA PHE A 83 5.88 0.28 4.29
C PHE A 83 5.62 1.72 3.80
N VAL A 84 6.16 2.05 2.62
CA VAL A 84 5.97 3.37 2.00
C VAL A 84 4.51 3.59 1.62
N LEU A 85 3.80 2.57 1.08
CA LEU A 85 2.38 2.67 0.78
C LEU A 85 1.55 2.87 2.06
N ILE A 86 1.83 2.10 3.12
CA ILE A 86 1.10 2.25 4.38
C ILE A 86 1.31 3.67 4.93
N ALA A 87 2.55 4.13 5.06
CA ALA A 87 2.85 5.48 5.57
C ALA A 87 2.29 6.59 4.67
N GLY A 88 2.37 6.40 3.35
CA GLY A 88 1.80 7.32 2.36
C GLY A 88 0.28 7.43 2.49
N SER A 89 -0.41 6.32 2.77
CA SER A 89 -1.87 6.32 3.01
C SER A 89 -2.27 7.05 4.30
N TYR A 90 -1.42 7.04 5.33
CA TYR A 90 -1.63 7.81 6.55
C TYR A 90 -1.41 9.31 6.34
N THR A 91 -0.56 9.70 5.40
CA THR A 91 -0.11 11.10 5.26
C THR A 91 -1.28 12.09 5.10
N PRO A 92 -2.26 11.90 4.17
CA PRO A 92 -3.40 12.81 4.09
C PRO A 92 -4.31 12.76 5.32
N VAL A 93 -4.51 11.58 5.91
CA VAL A 93 -5.30 11.44 7.15
C VAL A 93 -4.69 12.23 8.28
N CYS A 94 -3.37 12.17 8.44
CA CYS A 94 -2.65 12.88 9.49
C CYS A 94 -2.63 14.40 9.27
N LEU A 95 -2.33 14.84 8.04
CA LEU A 95 -2.16 16.27 7.76
C LEU A 95 -3.49 17.00 7.59
N ILE A 96 -4.46 16.38 6.90
CA ILE A 96 -5.69 17.05 6.50
C ILE A 96 -6.84 16.74 7.46
N VAL A 97 -7.07 15.45 7.77
CA VAL A 97 -8.24 15.01 8.56
C VAL A 97 -8.04 15.28 10.04
N LEU A 98 -6.91 14.88 10.60
CA LEU A 98 -6.61 15.07 12.03
C LEU A 98 -5.99 16.44 12.32
N GLY A 99 -5.00 16.84 11.54
CA GLY A 99 -4.27 18.10 11.69
C GLY A 99 -3.57 18.25 13.04
N GLY A 100 -2.98 19.41 13.26
CA GLY A 100 -2.41 19.81 14.52
C GLY A 100 -1.43 18.82 15.16
N LYS A 101 -1.24 18.91 16.47
CA LYS A 101 -0.28 18.10 17.21
C LYS A 101 -0.57 16.58 17.08
N LEU A 102 -1.84 16.18 17.10
CA LEU A 102 -2.23 14.77 17.01
C LEU A 102 -1.84 14.18 15.64
N GLY A 103 -2.19 14.89 14.56
CA GLY A 103 -1.86 14.46 13.20
C GLY A 103 -0.36 14.35 12.97
N TYR A 104 0.41 15.36 13.35
CA TYR A 104 1.88 15.34 13.22
C TYR A 104 2.54 14.25 14.09
N THR A 105 2.03 13.99 15.29
CA THR A 105 2.57 12.90 16.14
C THR A 105 2.31 11.54 15.50
N LEU A 106 1.10 11.30 15.00
CA LEU A 106 0.76 10.05 14.31
C LEU A 106 1.57 9.88 13.03
N LEU A 107 1.74 10.95 12.24
CA LEU A 107 2.56 10.96 11.04
C LEU A 107 4.01 10.55 11.32
N ALA A 108 4.62 11.18 12.33
CA ALA A 108 5.98 10.86 12.75
C ALA A 108 6.11 9.42 13.25
N LEU A 109 5.14 8.92 14.01
CA LEU A 109 5.10 7.54 14.48
C LEU A 109 5.05 6.55 13.29
N VAL A 110 4.13 6.75 12.34
CA VAL A 110 3.93 5.83 11.22
C VAL A 110 5.12 5.84 10.26
N TRP A 111 5.66 7.01 9.91
CA TRP A 111 6.88 7.09 9.09
C TRP A 111 8.11 6.56 9.82
N GLY A 112 8.20 6.72 11.14
CA GLY A 112 9.23 6.11 11.97
C GLY A 112 9.18 4.59 11.93
N ILE A 113 7.97 4.00 12.09
CA ILE A 113 7.76 2.54 11.95
C ILE A 113 8.12 2.09 10.53
N ALA A 114 7.73 2.84 9.50
CA ALA A 114 8.07 2.54 8.12
C ALA A 114 9.60 2.50 7.90
N ALA A 115 10.31 3.50 8.40
CA ALA A 115 11.78 3.56 8.28
C ALA A 115 12.45 2.34 8.94
N VAL A 116 12.05 1.99 10.16
CA VAL A 116 12.54 0.79 10.85
C VAL A 116 12.20 -0.47 10.07
N GLY A 117 10.97 -0.61 9.59
CA GLY A 117 10.53 -1.76 8.78
C GLY A 117 11.32 -1.90 7.47
N MET A 118 11.62 -0.79 6.80
CA MET A 118 12.48 -0.78 5.60
C MET A 118 13.92 -1.22 5.93
N ILE A 119 14.50 -0.76 7.05
CA ILE A 119 15.82 -1.21 7.51
C ILE A 119 15.81 -2.72 7.78
N VAL A 120 14.79 -3.23 8.47
CA VAL A 120 14.64 -4.67 8.71
C VAL A 120 14.60 -5.44 7.39
N LYS A 121 13.85 -4.97 6.38
CA LYS A 121 13.80 -5.62 5.07
C LYS A 121 15.10 -5.50 4.28
N ALA A 122 15.79 -4.38 4.39
CA ALA A 122 17.10 -4.21 3.78
C ALA A 122 18.14 -5.19 4.34
N CYS A 123 18.09 -5.45 5.65
CA CYS A 123 19.02 -6.34 6.33
C CYS A 123 18.57 -7.82 6.31
N TRP A 124 17.27 -8.09 6.45
CA TRP A 124 16.73 -9.44 6.61
C TRP A 124 15.54 -9.73 5.67
N ILE A 125 15.81 -9.77 4.36
CA ILE A 125 14.77 -10.00 3.33
C ILE A 125 14.19 -11.43 3.38
N THR A 126 14.92 -12.38 3.97
CA THR A 126 14.52 -13.80 4.07
C THR A 126 13.67 -14.10 5.30
N CYS A 127 13.28 -13.10 6.08
CA CYS A 127 12.43 -13.31 7.25
C CYS A 127 11.12 -14.04 6.89
N PRO A 128 10.52 -14.80 7.82
CA PRO A 128 9.28 -15.53 7.57
C PRO A 128 8.16 -14.62 7.06
N LYS A 129 7.32 -15.13 6.16
CA LYS A 129 6.18 -14.35 5.59
C LYS A 129 5.23 -13.86 6.67
N TRP A 130 4.91 -14.71 7.66
CA TRP A 130 4.04 -14.33 8.78
C TRP A 130 4.59 -13.13 9.56
N PHE A 131 5.91 -13.10 9.82
CA PHE A 131 6.54 -11.98 10.52
C PHE A 131 6.38 -10.66 9.77
N SER A 132 6.60 -10.68 8.45
CA SER A 132 6.38 -9.51 7.59
C SER A 132 4.93 -9.05 7.62
N SER A 133 3.99 -9.99 7.47
CA SER A 133 2.56 -9.68 7.45
C SER A 133 2.09 -9.11 8.78
N VAL A 134 2.56 -9.64 9.91
CA VAL A 134 2.23 -9.10 11.24
C VAL A 134 2.67 -7.64 11.36
N ILE A 135 3.89 -7.29 10.92
CA ILE A 135 4.38 -5.91 10.99
C ILE A 135 3.54 -5.00 10.08
N TYR A 136 3.24 -5.41 8.84
CA TYR A 136 2.43 -4.62 7.92
C TYR A 136 1.01 -4.40 8.46
N ILE A 137 0.37 -5.45 8.97
CA ILE A 137 -0.98 -5.37 9.56
C ILE A 137 -0.95 -4.48 10.81
N ALA A 138 -0.02 -4.72 11.73
CA ALA A 138 0.11 -3.90 12.95
C ALA A 138 0.30 -2.41 12.62
N MET A 139 1.17 -2.09 11.65
CA MET A 139 1.37 -0.72 11.20
C MET A 139 0.09 -0.14 10.55
N GLY A 140 -0.64 -0.93 9.76
CA GLY A 140 -1.91 -0.51 9.17
C GLY A 140 -2.97 -0.19 10.23
N TRP A 141 -2.98 -0.90 11.36
CA TRP A 141 -3.95 -0.71 12.46
C TRP A 141 -3.52 0.30 13.54
N VAL A 142 -2.42 0.99 13.38
CA VAL A 142 -2.04 2.10 14.28
C VAL A 142 -3.14 3.17 14.35
N CYS A 143 -3.96 3.33 13.32
CA CYS A 143 -5.12 4.22 13.29
C CYS A 143 -6.15 3.96 14.40
N VAL A 144 -6.18 2.77 14.99
CA VAL A 144 -7.04 2.44 16.15
C VAL A 144 -6.78 3.39 17.31
N LEU A 145 -5.55 3.84 17.51
CA LEU A 145 -5.18 4.82 18.55
C LEU A 145 -5.91 6.16 18.41
N VAL A 146 -6.40 6.46 17.21
CA VAL A 146 -7.09 7.72 16.87
C VAL A 146 -8.52 7.52 16.35
N PHE A 147 -9.12 6.36 16.55
CA PHE A 147 -10.49 6.08 16.10
C PHE A 147 -11.50 7.07 16.67
N GLY A 148 -11.39 7.42 17.95
CA GLY A 148 -12.27 8.42 18.58
C GLY A 148 -12.24 9.77 17.84
N PRO A 149 -11.07 10.39 17.63
CA PRO A 149 -10.93 11.58 16.80
C PRO A 149 -11.43 11.39 15.36
N LEU A 150 -11.11 10.28 14.69
CA LEU A 150 -11.55 10.00 13.32
C LEU A 150 -13.07 9.93 13.20
N LEU A 151 -13.76 9.25 14.14
CA LEU A 151 -15.22 9.15 14.16
C LEU A 151 -15.90 10.50 14.42
N LYS A 152 -15.21 11.46 15.07
CA LYS A 152 -15.74 12.82 15.28
C LYS A 152 -15.55 13.72 14.06
N THR A 153 -14.50 13.48 13.28
CA THR A 153 -14.13 14.35 12.16
C THR A 153 -14.70 13.87 10.83
N LEU A 154 -14.75 12.56 10.63
CA LEU A 154 -15.23 11.94 9.38
C LEU A 154 -16.73 11.69 9.41
N SER A 155 -17.39 11.86 8.26
CA SER A 155 -18.73 11.33 8.06
C SER A 155 -18.70 9.80 8.10
N THR A 156 -19.85 9.18 8.46
CA THR A 156 -19.96 7.72 8.51
C THR A 156 -19.54 7.04 7.20
N PRO A 157 -19.95 7.50 5.99
CA PRO A 157 -19.48 6.90 4.75
C PRO A 157 -17.97 7.01 4.55
N ALA A 158 -17.36 8.15 4.92
CA ALA A 158 -15.92 8.34 4.83
C ALA A 158 -15.15 7.34 5.71
N PHE A 159 -15.58 7.21 6.98
CA PHE A 159 -14.98 6.24 7.90
C PHE A 159 -15.16 4.79 7.42
N LEU A 160 -16.31 4.45 6.84
CA LEU A 160 -16.56 3.11 6.31
C LEU A 160 -15.66 2.77 5.12
N TRP A 161 -15.37 3.71 4.22
CA TRP A 161 -14.41 3.50 3.13
C TRP A 161 -12.98 3.27 3.65
N LEU A 162 -12.56 4.06 4.65
CA LEU A 162 -11.26 3.89 5.29
C LEU A 162 -11.16 2.52 5.98
N LEU A 163 -12.18 2.14 6.75
CA LEU A 163 -12.24 0.86 7.45
C LEU A 163 -12.28 -0.32 6.48
N ALA A 164 -13.10 -0.25 5.43
CA ALA A 164 -13.20 -1.29 4.42
C ALA A 164 -11.85 -1.57 3.76
N GLY A 165 -11.11 -0.51 3.40
CA GLY A 165 -9.74 -0.64 2.86
C GLY A 165 -8.82 -1.37 3.83
N GLY A 166 -8.82 -0.99 5.11
CA GLY A 166 -8.02 -1.65 6.16
C GLY A 166 -8.36 -3.13 6.35
N ILE A 167 -9.66 -3.48 6.31
CA ILE A 167 -10.12 -4.87 6.40
C ILE A 167 -9.66 -5.67 5.17
N ILE A 168 -9.83 -5.13 3.96
CA ILE A 168 -9.42 -5.79 2.71
C ILE A 168 -7.90 -6.04 2.71
N TYR A 169 -7.07 -5.06 3.08
CA TYR A 169 -5.64 -5.26 3.23
C TYR A 169 -5.30 -6.34 4.27
N THR A 170 -6.02 -6.37 5.39
CA THR A 170 -5.81 -7.35 6.46
C THR A 170 -6.10 -8.77 5.96
N VAL A 171 -7.23 -8.97 5.29
CA VAL A 171 -7.59 -10.27 4.71
C VAL A 171 -6.51 -10.74 3.73
N GLY A 172 -6.06 -9.86 2.84
CA GLY A 172 -4.95 -10.15 1.93
C GLY A 172 -3.67 -10.54 2.66
N GLY A 173 -3.28 -9.76 3.68
CA GLY A 173 -2.11 -10.03 4.50
C GLY A 173 -2.17 -11.37 5.25
N VAL A 174 -3.35 -11.76 5.73
CA VAL A 174 -3.58 -13.07 6.39
C VAL A 174 -3.45 -14.21 5.38
N ILE A 175 -4.08 -14.09 4.19
CA ILE A 175 -3.94 -15.07 3.11
C ILE A 175 -2.47 -15.29 2.76
N TYR A 176 -1.71 -14.22 2.63
CA TYR A 176 -0.28 -14.27 2.33
C TYR A 176 0.55 -14.90 3.47
N ALA A 177 0.26 -14.57 4.73
CA ALA A 177 0.94 -15.08 5.92
C ALA A 177 0.76 -16.59 6.07
N LEU A 178 -0.47 -17.05 5.95
CA LEU A 178 -0.86 -18.44 6.15
C LEU A 178 -0.53 -19.34 4.94
N LYS A 179 -0.10 -18.75 3.82
CA LYS A 179 0.18 -19.47 2.57
C LYS A 179 -0.99 -20.38 2.15
N LEU A 180 -2.21 -19.90 2.31
CA LEU A 180 -3.40 -20.68 1.97
C LEU A 180 -3.33 -21.17 0.52
N PRO A 181 -3.58 -22.45 0.24
CA PRO A 181 -3.42 -23.04 -1.10
C PRO A 181 -4.60 -22.69 -2.03
N ILE A 182 -4.95 -21.39 -2.08
CA ILE A 182 -6.07 -20.89 -2.88
C ILE A 182 -5.64 -20.90 -4.36
N PHE A 183 -6.33 -21.68 -5.19
CA PHE A 183 -6.09 -21.85 -6.62
C PHE A 183 -4.73 -22.43 -7.03
N ASN A 184 -3.74 -22.55 -6.15
CA ASN A 184 -2.38 -23.00 -6.49
C ASN A 184 -2.32 -24.36 -7.18
N ALA A 185 -3.26 -25.28 -6.89
CA ALA A 185 -3.32 -26.60 -7.51
C ALA A 185 -3.97 -26.60 -8.90
N LYS A 186 -4.70 -25.55 -9.28
CA LYS A 186 -5.49 -25.47 -10.52
C LYS A 186 -4.88 -24.57 -11.59
N HIS A 187 -4.05 -23.58 -11.19
CA HIS A 187 -3.55 -22.54 -12.08
C HIS A 187 -2.05 -22.31 -11.93
N LYS A 188 -1.31 -22.51 -13.01
CA LYS A 188 0.16 -22.36 -13.04
C LYS A 188 0.63 -20.94 -12.70
N PHE A 189 -0.16 -19.92 -13.04
CA PHE A 189 0.22 -18.50 -12.95
C PHE A 189 -0.68 -17.68 -12.03
N PHE A 190 -1.59 -18.32 -11.30
CA PHE A 190 -2.52 -17.63 -10.40
C PHE A 190 -2.75 -18.46 -9.14
N GLY A 191 -2.27 -17.95 -8.01
CA GLY A 191 -2.36 -18.60 -6.71
C GLY A 191 -2.58 -17.63 -5.58
N SER A 192 -2.25 -18.04 -4.36
CA SER A 192 -2.44 -17.22 -3.15
C SER A 192 -1.67 -15.90 -3.17
N HIS A 193 -0.58 -15.82 -3.92
CA HIS A 193 0.20 -14.59 -4.04
C HIS A 193 -0.52 -13.56 -4.93
N GLU A 194 -1.03 -13.98 -6.07
CA GLU A 194 -1.83 -13.13 -6.96
C GLU A 194 -3.16 -12.72 -6.30
N VAL A 195 -3.78 -13.62 -5.53
CA VAL A 195 -4.95 -13.27 -4.71
C VAL A 195 -4.61 -12.18 -3.70
N PHE A 196 -3.47 -12.29 -3.01
CA PHE A 196 -2.98 -11.22 -2.13
C PHE A 196 -2.82 -9.89 -2.88
N HIS A 197 -2.26 -9.90 -4.10
CA HIS A 197 -2.15 -8.70 -4.94
C HIS A 197 -3.52 -8.05 -5.21
N LEU A 198 -4.55 -8.84 -5.51
CA LEU A 198 -5.90 -8.32 -5.73
C LEU A 198 -6.49 -7.70 -4.47
N PHE A 199 -6.23 -8.27 -3.29
CA PHE A 199 -6.63 -7.65 -2.02
C PHE A 199 -5.91 -6.33 -1.76
N VAL A 200 -4.61 -6.24 -2.09
CA VAL A 200 -3.86 -4.98 -1.99
C VAL A 200 -4.46 -3.93 -2.94
N MET A 201 -4.80 -4.30 -4.17
CA MET A 201 -5.48 -3.41 -5.12
C MET A 201 -6.84 -2.95 -4.59
N GLY A 202 -7.66 -3.89 -4.08
CA GLY A 202 -8.98 -3.59 -3.51
C GLY A 202 -8.91 -2.61 -2.33
N GLY A 203 -7.96 -2.80 -1.41
CA GLY A 203 -7.69 -1.88 -0.32
C GLY A 203 -7.27 -0.49 -0.80
N SER A 204 -6.39 -0.44 -1.81
CA SER A 204 -5.95 0.82 -2.43
C SER A 204 -7.12 1.56 -3.11
N ILE A 205 -8.03 0.85 -3.78
CA ILE A 205 -9.23 1.45 -4.39
C ILE A 205 -10.12 2.06 -3.31
N CYS A 206 -10.38 1.35 -2.21
CA CYS A 206 -11.18 1.89 -1.11
C CYS A 206 -10.56 3.16 -0.52
N HIS A 207 -9.24 3.16 -0.30
CA HIS A 207 -8.54 4.33 0.21
C HIS A 207 -8.51 5.47 -0.82
N PHE A 208 -8.38 5.17 -2.12
CA PHE A 208 -8.49 6.19 -3.18
C PHE A 208 -9.87 6.84 -3.18
N ILE A 209 -10.95 6.05 -3.10
CA ILE A 209 -12.33 6.57 -3.04
C ILE A 209 -12.50 7.46 -1.80
N PHE A 210 -12.00 7.02 -0.65
CA PHE A 210 -11.99 7.82 0.57
C PHE A 210 -11.26 9.16 0.37
N MET A 211 -10.04 9.14 -0.18
CA MET A 211 -9.27 10.37 -0.42
C MET A 211 -9.97 11.29 -1.43
N TYR A 212 -10.46 10.73 -2.53
CA TYR A 212 -11.06 11.52 -3.60
C TYR A 212 -12.40 12.15 -3.21
N LEU A 213 -13.26 11.42 -2.51
CA LEU A 213 -14.60 11.91 -2.19
C LEU A 213 -14.69 12.73 -0.90
N TYR A 214 -13.80 12.49 0.06
CA TYR A 214 -13.98 13.01 1.42
C TYR A 214 -12.79 13.80 1.98
N VAL A 215 -11.62 13.75 1.35
CA VAL A 215 -10.41 14.39 1.91
C VAL A 215 -9.82 15.46 0.99
N ALA A 216 -9.80 15.23 -0.33
CA ALA A 216 -9.23 16.15 -1.34
C ALA A 216 -10.16 17.32 -1.67
#